data_8271f8f0dc2d8ff1171281cbf73e2037
#
_entry.id   8271f8f0dc2d8ff1171281cbf73e2037
#
_cell.length_a   1.000
_cell.length_b   1.000
_cell.length_c   1.000
_cell.angle_alpha   90.00
_cell.angle_beta   90.00
_cell.angle_gamma   90.00
#
_symmetry.space_group_name_H-M   'P 1'
#
loop_
_entity.id
_entity.type
_entity.pdbx_description
1 polymer ?
#
loop_
_entity_poly.entity_id
_entity_poly.type
_entity_poly.pdbx_seq_one_letter_code
_entity_poly.pdbx_strand_id
1 'polypeptide(L)'
;MSETYQLIVDPDALREYIAWLPDCTENEQFYCCLFMRKKYCKDVPWIKSDKGQLKRFTSTKEKLYDKIAQLECKVGAFKFDGNDVPQESLALYITPNPRDLWRATVRSIGQLAKVLECGGKNSNPHQEVMSEIQKNASTNRKFVLFDIDEKDDALLQKTIDIVDGYCDIVETRGGYHVFVHKDKIPKIKNQKTWYQELAKYSDVTGDM
;
A
#
# COMPACT_ATOMS: atom_id res chain seq x y z
N MET A 1 -4.97 25.20 -13.92
CA MET A 1 -4.67 23.78 -13.70
C MET A 1 -3.19 23.66 -13.43
N SER A 2 -2.78 22.85 -12.47
CA SER A 2 -1.36 22.61 -12.20
C SER A 2 -0.68 22.00 -13.44
N GLU A 3 0.56 22.40 -13.75
CA GLU A 3 1.33 21.80 -14.85
C GLU A 3 1.92 20.44 -14.48
N THR A 4 1.96 20.13 -13.19
CA THR A 4 2.47 18.86 -12.63
C THR A 4 1.42 18.15 -11.80
N TYR A 5 1.54 16.83 -11.72
CA TYR A 5 0.75 16.04 -10.78
C TYR A 5 1.07 16.44 -9.34
N GLN A 6 0.05 16.47 -8.49
CA GLN A 6 0.17 16.75 -7.06
C GLN A 6 -0.19 15.47 -6.30
N LEU A 7 0.81 14.82 -5.73
CA LEU A 7 0.66 13.62 -4.89
C LEU A 7 0.83 13.96 -3.42
N ILE A 8 1.63 14.96 -3.11
CA ILE A 8 1.84 15.46 -1.75
C ILE A 8 0.88 16.62 -1.51
N VAL A 9 -0.29 16.30 -0.96
CA VAL A 9 -1.33 17.29 -0.65
C VAL A 9 -0.97 18.07 0.60
N ASP A 10 -0.45 17.37 1.62
CA ASP A 10 0.03 17.94 2.88
C ASP A 10 1.45 17.42 3.15
N PRO A 11 2.47 18.26 2.95
CA PRO A 11 3.87 17.88 3.16
C PRO A 11 4.20 17.51 4.61
N ASP A 12 3.56 18.18 5.59
CA ASP A 12 3.87 17.96 7.00
C ASP A 12 3.22 16.67 7.47
N ALA A 13 1.96 16.42 7.11
CA ALA A 13 1.30 15.13 7.38
C ALA A 13 2.06 13.95 6.75
N LEU A 14 2.59 14.10 5.52
CA LEU A 14 3.42 13.06 4.92
C LEU A 14 4.73 12.83 5.69
N ARG A 15 5.39 13.90 6.15
CA ARG A 15 6.61 13.77 6.97
C ARG A 15 6.33 13.10 8.31
N GLU A 16 5.23 13.45 8.97
CA GLU A 16 4.79 12.81 10.22
C GLU A 16 4.50 11.34 10.01
N TYR A 17 3.78 10.98 8.93
CA TYR A 17 3.52 9.59 8.58
C TYR A 17 4.83 8.82 8.33
N ILE A 18 5.78 9.38 7.58
CA ILE A 18 7.08 8.75 7.34
C ILE A 18 7.86 8.60 8.65
N ALA A 19 7.84 9.60 9.53
CA ALA A 19 8.50 9.53 10.85
C ALA A 19 7.92 8.41 11.71
N TRP A 20 6.59 8.24 11.68
CA TRP A 20 5.86 7.18 12.38
C TRP A 20 6.18 5.76 11.86
N LEU A 21 6.50 5.59 10.57
CA LEU A 21 6.84 4.28 10.03
C LEU A 21 8.02 3.64 10.78
N PRO A 22 8.05 2.29 10.92
CA PRO A 22 9.15 1.61 11.59
C PRO A 22 10.48 1.80 10.85
N ASP A 23 11.59 1.70 11.57
CA ASP A 23 12.90 1.72 10.94
C ASP A 23 13.13 0.45 10.13
N CYS A 24 13.84 0.58 9.01
CA CYS A 24 14.23 -0.51 8.16
C CYS A 24 15.60 -1.06 8.58
N THR A 25 15.76 -2.37 8.53
CA THR A 25 17.09 -3.00 8.57
C THR A 25 17.78 -2.83 7.22
N GLU A 26 19.06 -3.23 7.12
CA GLU A 26 19.86 -3.11 5.89
C GLU A 26 19.19 -3.74 4.65
N ASN A 27 18.46 -4.83 4.83
CA ASN A 27 17.80 -5.56 3.74
C ASN A 27 16.31 -5.23 3.59
N GLU A 28 15.84 -4.18 4.26
CA GLU A 28 14.43 -3.83 4.25
C GLU A 28 14.17 -2.49 3.58
N GLN A 29 13.06 -2.41 2.85
CA GLN A 29 12.53 -1.17 2.25
C GLN A 29 11.01 -1.18 2.26
N PHE A 30 10.41 0.01 2.29
CA PHE A 30 8.98 0.17 2.05
C PHE A 30 8.67 -0.06 0.58
N TYR A 31 7.59 -0.78 0.32
CA TYR A 31 7.04 -0.92 -1.03
C TYR A 31 5.97 0.14 -1.24
N CYS A 32 6.06 0.82 -2.37
CA CYS A 32 5.14 1.88 -2.76
C CYS A 32 4.53 1.57 -4.11
N CYS A 33 3.26 1.92 -4.27
CA CYS A 33 2.55 1.76 -5.53
C CYS A 33 1.64 2.96 -5.80
N LEU A 34 1.79 3.56 -6.97
CA LEU A 34 0.89 4.57 -7.49
C LEU A 34 -0.15 3.89 -8.37
N PHE A 35 -1.42 4.08 -8.02
CA PHE A 35 -2.56 3.56 -8.77
C PHE A 35 -3.38 4.69 -9.40
N MET A 36 -4.04 4.34 -10.49
CA MET A 36 -5.20 5.01 -11.02
C MET A 36 -6.44 4.28 -10.49
N ARG A 37 -7.34 4.99 -9.81
CA ARG A 37 -8.51 4.43 -9.14
C ARG A 37 -9.80 4.97 -9.76
N LYS A 38 -10.65 4.06 -10.25
CA LYS A 38 -11.97 4.41 -10.80
C LYS A 38 -12.87 5.08 -9.77
N LYS A 39 -12.81 4.63 -8.52
CA LYS A 39 -13.65 5.17 -7.44
C LYS A 39 -13.47 6.68 -7.23
N TYR A 40 -12.34 7.24 -7.65
CA TYR A 40 -12.05 8.67 -7.55
C TYR A 40 -12.32 9.48 -8.84
N CYS A 41 -12.64 8.79 -9.94
CA CYS A 41 -12.81 9.39 -11.24
C CYS A 41 -13.92 8.65 -12.03
N LYS A 42 -15.14 8.65 -11.48
CA LYS A 42 -16.28 7.86 -11.98
C LYS A 42 -16.73 8.28 -13.39
N ASP A 43 -16.55 9.56 -13.74
CA ASP A 43 -17.02 10.15 -14.99
C ASP A 43 -16.10 9.94 -16.18
N VAL A 44 -14.97 9.23 -16.00
CA VAL A 44 -14.00 8.92 -17.06
C VAL A 44 -14.24 7.50 -17.60
N PRO A 45 -14.86 7.35 -18.80
CA PRO A 45 -15.39 6.06 -19.27
C PRO A 45 -14.32 4.99 -19.52
N TRP A 46 -13.10 5.40 -19.86
CA TRP A 46 -12.01 4.47 -20.17
C TRP A 46 -11.36 3.88 -18.91
N ILE A 47 -11.54 4.49 -17.73
CA ILE A 47 -11.09 3.93 -16.45
C ILE A 47 -12.08 2.87 -16.00
N LYS A 48 -11.74 1.59 -16.21
CA LYS A 48 -12.66 0.46 -15.98
C LYS A 48 -12.55 -0.16 -14.60
N SER A 49 -11.43 0.02 -13.90
CA SER A 49 -11.18 -0.63 -12.61
C SER A 49 -10.33 0.21 -11.67
N ASP A 50 -10.36 -0.14 -10.39
CA ASP A 50 -9.52 0.44 -9.34
C ASP A 50 -8.09 -0.14 -9.29
N LYS A 51 -7.71 -0.98 -10.26
CA LYS A 51 -6.44 -1.72 -10.27
C LYS A 51 -5.45 -1.21 -11.31
N GLY A 52 -5.65 0.01 -11.82
CA GLY A 52 -4.74 0.64 -12.79
C GLY A 52 -3.41 0.99 -12.15
N GLN A 53 -2.43 0.09 -12.24
CA GLN A 53 -1.12 0.25 -11.65
C GLN A 53 -0.21 1.06 -12.57
N LEU A 54 0.26 2.22 -12.09
CA LEU A 54 1.07 3.17 -12.86
C LEU A 54 2.56 3.04 -12.56
N LYS A 55 2.92 3.01 -11.27
CA LYS A 55 4.30 2.95 -10.83
C LYS A 55 4.43 2.11 -9.57
N ARG A 56 5.48 1.27 -9.53
CA ARG A 56 5.91 0.54 -8.33
C ARG A 56 7.36 0.86 -8.04
N PHE A 57 7.68 1.04 -6.78
CA PHE A 57 9.07 1.27 -6.34
C PHE A 57 9.24 0.86 -4.88
N THR A 58 10.49 0.75 -4.47
CA THR A 58 10.86 0.59 -3.06
C THR A 58 11.70 1.76 -2.59
N SER A 59 11.67 2.04 -1.29
CA SER A 59 12.46 3.10 -0.68
C SER A 59 12.83 2.77 0.75
N THR A 60 14.00 3.22 1.17
CA THR A 60 14.29 3.36 2.60
C THR A 60 13.46 4.52 3.18
N LYS A 61 13.30 4.55 4.49
CA LYS A 61 12.55 5.59 5.21
C LYS A 61 13.07 7.00 4.89
N GLU A 62 14.39 7.18 4.89
CA GLU A 62 15.07 8.46 4.69
C GLU A 62 14.86 9.04 3.27
N LYS A 63 14.72 8.17 2.27
CA LYS A 63 14.55 8.56 0.86
C LYS A 63 13.10 8.57 0.39
N LEU A 64 12.17 8.20 1.27
CA LEU A 64 10.78 7.95 0.88
C LEU A 64 10.11 9.25 0.40
N TYR A 65 10.26 10.34 1.15
CA TYR A 65 9.70 11.63 0.77
C TYR A 65 10.17 12.09 -0.62
N ASP A 66 11.48 12.07 -0.85
CA ASP A 66 12.08 12.53 -2.12
C ASP A 66 11.61 11.65 -3.30
N LYS A 67 11.49 10.34 -3.10
CA LYS A 67 10.98 9.43 -4.14
C LYS A 67 9.51 9.67 -4.46
N ILE A 68 8.70 10.05 -3.48
CA ILE A 68 7.31 10.44 -3.70
C ILE A 68 7.25 11.76 -4.46
N ALA A 69 8.05 12.76 -4.06
CA ALA A 69 8.11 14.05 -4.74
C ALA A 69 8.54 13.93 -6.21
N GLN A 70 9.41 12.97 -6.55
CA GLN A 70 9.80 12.69 -7.94
C GLN A 70 8.64 12.19 -8.83
N LEU A 71 7.53 11.74 -8.24
CA LEU A 71 6.34 11.34 -9.01
C LEU A 71 5.47 12.55 -9.40
N GLU A 72 5.72 13.73 -8.84
CA GLU A 72 5.03 14.98 -9.19
C GLU A 72 5.56 15.56 -10.52
N CYS A 73 5.54 14.71 -11.53
CA CYS A 73 5.97 15.04 -12.88
C CYS A 73 4.87 15.78 -13.67
N LYS A 74 5.20 16.24 -14.86
CA LYS A 74 4.26 16.98 -15.75
C LYS A 74 3.00 16.16 -15.99
N VAL A 75 1.84 16.79 -15.94
CA VAL A 75 0.56 16.18 -16.30
C VAL A 75 0.64 15.59 -17.71
N GLY A 76 0.16 14.33 -17.87
CA GLY A 76 0.32 13.54 -19.09
C GLY A 76 1.58 12.66 -19.13
N ALA A 77 2.48 12.73 -18.14
CA ALA A 77 3.60 11.80 -18.03
C ALA A 77 3.16 10.38 -17.62
N PHE A 78 2.08 10.26 -16.85
CA PHE A 78 1.45 8.96 -16.61
C PHE A 78 0.42 8.68 -17.69
N LYS A 79 0.59 7.53 -18.35
CA LYS A 79 -0.34 7.03 -19.37
C LYS A 79 -0.82 5.64 -19.00
N PHE A 80 -2.09 5.36 -19.27
CA PHE A 80 -2.67 4.03 -19.11
C PHE A 80 -3.51 3.72 -20.36
N ASP A 81 -3.19 2.61 -21.04
CA ASP A 81 -3.79 2.22 -22.32
C ASP A 81 -3.81 3.38 -23.35
N GLY A 82 -2.71 4.16 -23.38
CA GLY A 82 -2.54 5.29 -24.32
C GLY A 82 -3.22 6.59 -23.91
N ASN A 83 -4.05 6.60 -22.85
CA ASN A 83 -4.73 7.78 -22.36
C ASN A 83 -3.93 8.46 -21.24
N ASP A 84 -4.02 9.79 -21.16
CA ASP A 84 -3.45 10.57 -20.06
C ASP A 84 -4.25 10.32 -18.79
N VAL A 85 -3.54 10.03 -17.70
CA VAL A 85 -4.16 9.71 -16.40
C VAL A 85 -4.64 10.99 -15.73
N PRO A 86 -5.92 11.11 -15.34
CA PRO A 86 -6.43 12.26 -14.62
C PRO A 86 -5.82 12.38 -13.22
N GLN A 87 -5.51 13.61 -12.78
CA GLN A 87 -4.98 13.92 -11.46
C GLN A 87 -5.81 13.32 -10.33
N GLU A 88 -7.12 13.48 -10.40
CA GLU A 88 -8.07 13.03 -9.38
C GLU A 88 -8.13 11.51 -9.22
N SER A 89 -7.71 10.75 -10.23
CA SER A 89 -7.70 9.29 -10.17
C SER A 89 -6.51 8.73 -9.40
N LEU A 90 -5.49 9.55 -9.14
CA LEU A 90 -4.24 9.09 -8.53
C LEU A 90 -4.41 8.77 -7.04
N ALA A 91 -3.82 7.63 -6.64
CA ALA A 91 -3.71 7.22 -5.26
C ALA A 91 -2.36 6.54 -5.01
N LEU A 92 -1.59 7.08 -4.07
CA LEU A 92 -0.32 6.50 -3.64
C LEU A 92 -0.54 5.61 -2.41
N TYR A 93 -0.02 4.41 -2.47
CA TYR A 93 -0.01 3.44 -1.37
C TYR A 93 1.42 3.21 -0.90
N ILE A 94 1.59 3.20 0.41
CA ILE A 94 2.85 2.90 1.10
C ILE A 94 2.56 1.76 2.07
N THR A 95 3.34 0.68 2.01
CA THR A 95 3.17 -0.42 2.96
C THR A 95 3.61 0.00 4.36
N PRO A 96 2.80 -0.22 5.41
CA PRO A 96 3.16 0.17 6.78
C PRO A 96 4.29 -0.68 7.37
N ASN A 97 4.44 -1.90 6.86
CA ASN A 97 5.54 -2.80 7.23
C ASN A 97 6.57 -2.84 6.10
N PRO A 98 7.86 -2.74 6.40
CA PRO A 98 8.90 -2.88 5.38
C PRO A 98 8.88 -4.27 4.75
N ARG A 99 9.45 -4.37 3.55
CA ARG A 99 9.59 -5.59 2.77
C ARG A 99 11.02 -6.11 2.87
N ASP A 100 11.16 -7.41 3.09
CA ASP A 100 12.44 -8.12 3.12
C ASP A 100 12.91 -8.34 1.66
N LEU A 101 13.84 -7.51 1.20
CA LEU A 101 14.35 -7.55 -0.16
C LEU A 101 15.18 -8.80 -0.43
N TRP A 102 15.93 -9.30 0.57
CA TRP A 102 16.71 -10.52 0.40
C TRP A 102 15.80 -11.73 0.16
N ARG A 103 14.81 -11.90 1.02
CA ARG A 103 13.82 -12.97 0.87
C ARG A 103 13.04 -12.86 -0.44
N ALA A 104 12.66 -11.64 -0.83
CA ALA A 104 12.01 -11.38 -2.10
C ALA A 104 12.91 -11.76 -3.29
N THR A 105 14.20 -11.42 -3.24
CA THR A 105 15.19 -11.77 -4.28
C THR A 105 15.30 -13.28 -4.45
N VAL A 106 15.47 -14.02 -3.36
CA VAL A 106 15.57 -15.49 -3.41
C VAL A 106 14.31 -16.10 -4.04
N ARG A 107 13.13 -15.61 -3.66
CA ARG A 107 11.86 -16.10 -4.23
C ARG A 107 11.67 -15.70 -5.69
N SER A 108 12.13 -14.51 -6.07
CA SER A 108 12.07 -14.03 -7.45
C SER A 108 12.89 -14.92 -8.39
N ILE A 109 14.07 -15.37 -7.97
CA ILE A 109 14.89 -16.31 -8.75
C ILE A 109 14.11 -17.59 -9.05
N GLY A 110 13.49 -18.19 -8.01
CA GLY A 110 12.67 -19.38 -8.19
C GLY A 110 11.45 -19.17 -9.08
N GLN A 111 10.80 -18.02 -8.98
CA GLN A 111 9.66 -17.67 -9.82
C GLN A 111 10.07 -17.46 -11.28
N LEU A 112 11.16 -16.74 -11.52
CA LEU A 112 11.70 -16.51 -12.87
C LEU A 112 12.14 -17.80 -13.53
N ALA A 113 12.75 -18.75 -12.79
CA ALA A 113 13.09 -20.07 -13.31
C ALA A 113 11.85 -20.82 -13.80
N LYS A 114 10.78 -20.86 -13.01
CA LYS A 114 9.50 -21.46 -13.42
C LYS A 114 8.90 -20.82 -14.67
N VAL A 115 8.97 -19.50 -14.77
CA VAL A 115 8.50 -18.77 -15.96
C VAL A 115 9.27 -19.20 -17.20
N LEU A 116 10.60 -19.37 -17.10
CA LEU A 116 11.44 -19.85 -18.20
C LEU A 116 11.12 -21.30 -18.57
N GLU A 117 10.94 -22.20 -17.59
CA GLU A 117 10.55 -23.60 -17.82
C GLU A 117 9.21 -23.71 -18.57
N CYS A 118 8.26 -22.84 -18.27
CA CYS A 118 6.96 -22.76 -18.95
C CYS A 118 7.01 -22.08 -20.34
N GLY A 119 8.20 -21.80 -20.86
CA GLY A 119 8.41 -21.22 -22.19
C GLY A 119 8.37 -19.69 -22.25
N GLY A 120 8.28 -19.00 -21.10
CA GLY A 120 8.57 -17.57 -20.94
C GLY A 120 7.73 -16.57 -21.75
N LYS A 121 6.78 -17.03 -22.55
CA LYS A 121 5.97 -16.15 -23.41
C LYS A 121 5.11 -15.22 -22.55
N ASN A 122 5.22 -13.91 -22.77
CA ASN A 122 4.47 -12.86 -22.08
C ASN A 122 4.87 -12.61 -20.62
N SER A 123 6.01 -13.07 -20.15
CA SER A 123 6.49 -12.71 -18.81
C SER A 123 7.24 -11.38 -18.84
N ASN A 124 7.03 -10.58 -17.79
CA ASN A 124 7.80 -9.37 -17.53
C ASN A 124 8.61 -9.58 -16.25
N PRO A 125 9.94 -9.87 -16.33
CA PRO A 125 10.77 -10.16 -15.17
C PRO A 125 10.72 -9.07 -14.09
N HIS A 126 10.68 -7.80 -14.50
CA HIS A 126 10.56 -6.69 -13.56
C HIS A 126 9.25 -6.76 -12.75
N GLN A 127 8.14 -7.12 -13.39
CA GLN A 127 6.84 -7.23 -12.72
C GLN A 127 6.83 -8.42 -11.75
N GLU A 128 7.48 -9.54 -12.10
CA GLU A 128 7.60 -10.70 -11.21
C GLU A 128 8.40 -10.34 -9.95
N VAL A 129 9.55 -9.68 -10.10
CA VAL A 129 10.37 -9.24 -8.96
C VAL A 129 9.59 -8.28 -8.06
N MET A 130 8.93 -7.27 -8.62
CA MET A 130 8.15 -6.32 -7.85
C MET A 130 6.96 -6.98 -7.12
N SER A 131 6.36 -8.01 -7.73
CA SER A 131 5.29 -8.79 -7.11
C SER A 131 5.80 -9.64 -5.95
N GLU A 132 7.00 -10.21 -6.06
CA GLU A 132 7.61 -10.93 -4.94
C GLU A 132 8.01 -9.98 -3.80
N ILE A 133 8.49 -8.78 -4.09
CA ILE A 133 8.76 -7.76 -3.07
C ILE A 133 7.45 -7.41 -2.34
N GLN A 134 6.37 -7.17 -3.05
CA GLN A 134 5.06 -6.87 -2.46
C GLN A 134 4.58 -7.96 -1.49
N LYS A 135 4.78 -9.25 -1.84
CA LYS A 135 4.34 -10.39 -1.02
C LYS A 135 5.22 -10.67 0.19
N ASN A 136 6.48 -10.25 0.19
CA ASN A 136 7.45 -10.62 1.21
C ASN A 136 7.65 -9.52 2.24
N ALA A 137 6.65 -9.32 3.11
CA ALA A 137 6.81 -8.47 4.27
C ALA A 137 7.93 -8.97 5.20
N SER A 138 8.54 -8.05 5.92
CA SER A 138 9.51 -8.36 6.95
C SER A 138 8.97 -9.39 7.95
N THR A 139 9.86 -10.22 8.49
CA THR A 139 9.54 -11.10 9.62
C THR A 139 9.20 -10.31 10.88
N ASN A 140 9.73 -9.08 10.99
CA ASN A 140 9.50 -8.15 12.09
C ASN A 140 8.35 -7.19 11.83
N ARG A 141 7.23 -7.70 11.29
CA ARG A 141 6.01 -6.90 11.12
C ARG A 141 5.62 -6.22 12.42
N LYS A 142 5.38 -4.91 12.36
CA LYS A 142 4.92 -4.12 13.50
C LYS A 142 3.40 -4.01 13.54
N PHE A 143 2.75 -3.94 12.38
CA PHE A 143 1.34 -3.62 12.25
C PHE A 143 0.55 -4.68 11.49
N VAL A 144 -0.73 -4.77 11.85
CA VAL A 144 -1.79 -5.33 11.00
C VAL A 144 -2.73 -4.19 10.65
N LEU A 145 -3.05 -4.05 9.37
CA LEU A 145 -3.90 -3.00 8.85
C LEU A 145 -5.34 -3.50 8.73
N PHE A 146 -6.26 -2.70 9.26
CA PHE A 146 -7.70 -2.80 9.05
C PHE A 146 -8.16 -1.58 8.26
N ASP A 147 -8.79 -1.81 7.11
CA ASP A 147 -9.25 -0.79 6.19
C ASP A 147 -10.76 -0.58 6.35
N ILE A 148 -11.16 0.66 6.60
CA ILE A 148 -12.56 1.08 6.66
C ILE A 148 -12.77 1.96 5.43
N ASP A 149 -13.45 1.44 4.41
CA ASP A 149 -13.65 2.08 3.11
C ASP A 149 -14.73 3.20 3.12
N GLU A 150 -15.15 3.64 4.31
CA GLU A 150 -16.15 4.68 4.50
C GLU A 150 -15.71 5.67 5.58
N LYS A 151 -16.07 6.96 5.41
CA LYS A 151 -15.90 7.97 6.45
C LYS A 151 -17.08 7.89 7.43
N ASP A 152 -17.11 6.81 8.21
CA ASP A 152 -18.12 6.53 9.23
C ASP A 152 -17.43 6.42 10.60
N ASP A 153 -17.58 7.46 11.42
CA ASP A 153 -17.00 7.51 12.75
C ASP A 153 -17.56 6.43 13.69
N ALA A 154 -18.78 5.95 13.45
CA ALA A 154 -19.36 4.89 14.26
C ALA A 154 -18.72 3.54 13.94
N LEU A 155 -18.38 3.26 12.68
CA LEU A 155 -17.60 2.08 12.30
C LEU A 155 -16.17 2.16 12.84
N LEU A 156 -15.54 3.34 12.73
CA LEU A 156 -14.23 3.58 13.29
C LEU A 156 -14.22 3.32 14.80
N GLN A 157 -15.18 3.88 15.55
CA GLN A 157 -15.24 3.71 17.01
C GLN A 157 -15.44 2.24 17.40
N LYS A 158 -16.31 1.50 16.71
CA LYS A 158 -16.47 0.05 16.95
C LYS A 158 -15.18 -0.73 16.70
N THR A 159 -14.43 -0.37 15.68
CA THR A 159 -13.13 -0.99 15.39
C THR A 159 -12.12 -0.68 16.50
N ILE A 160 -12.06 0.57 16.98
CA ILE A 160 -11.21 1.00 18.10
C ILE A 160 -11.57 0.24 19.38
N ASP A 161 -12.85 0.09 19.68
CA ASP A 161 -13.31 -0.62 20.88
C ASP A 161 -12.89 -2.10 20.87
N ILE A 162 -12.93 -2.75 19.71
CA ILE A 162 -12.52 -4.16 19.58
C ILE A 162 -11.00 -4.31 19.73
N VAL A 163 -10.22 -3.34 19.25
CA VAL A 163 -8.75 -3.38 19.38
C VAL A 163 -8.25 -2.82 20.72
N ASP A 164 -9.18 -2.43 21.62
CA ASP A 164 -8.89 -1.94 22.98
C ASP A 164 -8.01 -0.68 22.97
N GLY A 165 -8.17 0.16 21.94
CA GLY A 165 -7.42 1.42 21.78
C GLY A 165 -5.93 1.26 21.40
N TYR A 166 -5.43 0.03 21.23
CA TYR A 166 -4.03 -0.22 20.86
C TYR A 166 -3.79 -0.11 19.34
N CYS A 167 -4.16 1.04 18.78
CA CYS A 167 -4.00 1.28 17.35
C CYS A 167 -3.61 2.73 17.06
N ASP A 168 -2.96 2.91 15.91
CA ASP A 168 -2.77 4.20 15.27
C ASP A 168 -3.79 4.33 14.13
N ILE A 169 -4.29 5.53 13.90
CA ILE A 169 -5.32 5.78 12.90
C ILE A 169 -4.80 6.82 11.91
N VAL A 170 -4.98 6.51 10.63
CA VAL A 170 -4.70 7.45 9.54
C VAL A 170 -5.98 7.64 8.73
N GLU A 171 -6.47 8.86 8.67
CA GLU A 171 -7.56 9.23 7.78
C GLU A 171 -7.07 9.16 6.33
N THR A 172 -7.85 8.50 5.47
CA THR A 172 -7.58 8.39 4.05
C THR A 172 -8.63 9.18 3.25
N ARG A 173 -8.43 9.30 1.94
CA ARG A 173 -9.43 9.93 1.08
C ARG A 173 -10.79 9.21 1.12
N GLY A 174 -10.80 7.88 1.31
CA GLY A 174 -12.01 7.05 1.26
C GLY A 174 -12.57 6.63 2.60
N GLY A 175 -11.82 6.74 3.69
CA GLY A 175 -12.20 6.23 4.99
C GLY A 175 -11.06 6.29 5.99
N TYR A 176 -10.78 5.19 6.70
CA TYR A 176 -9.75 5.13 7.74
C TYR A 176 -8.90 3.88 7.61
N HIS A 177 -7.60 4.02 7.82
CA HIS A 177 -6.68 2.92 8.07
C HIS A 177 -6.43 2.82 9.58
N VAL A 178 -6.73 1.66 10.17
CA VAL A 178 -6.48 1.38 11.59
C VAL A 178 -5.31 0.40 11.67
N PHE A 179 -4.18 0.85 12.20
CA PHE A 179 -2.94 0.08 12.33
C PHE A 179 -2.84 -0.48 13.74
N VAL A 180 -3.07 -1.77 13.89
CA VAL A 180 -2.97 -2.44 15.17
C VAL A 180 -1.57 -3.00 15.37
N HIS A 181 -0.93 -2.68 16.51
CA HIS A 181 0.36 -3.22 16.87
C HIS A 181 0.29 -4.73 17.06
N LYS A 182 1.13 -5.47 16.35
CA LYS A 182 1.10 -6.94 16.31
C LYS A 182 1.26 -7.61 17.68
N ASP A 183 2.00 -6.99 18.60
CA ASP A 183 2.20 -7.48 19.96
C ASP A 183 0.94 -7.34 20.84
N LYS A 184 -0.02 -6.52 20.40
CA LYS A 184 -1.30 -6.31 21.07
C LYS A 184 -2.41 -7.25 20.56
N ILE A 185 -2.16 -7.97 19.47
CA ILE A 185 -3.12 -8.94 18.94
C ILE A 185 -3.25 -10.12 19.91
N PRO A 186 -4.47 -10.51 20.31
CA PRO A 186 -4.71 -11.62 21.24
C PRO A 186 -4.04 -12.92 20.80
N LYS A 187 -3.41 -13.63 21.73
CA LYS A 187 -2.71 -14.88 21.43
C LYS A 187 -3.68 -16.04 21.19
N ILE A 188 -3.47 -16.74 20.12
CA ILE A 188 -4.00 -18.03 19.60
C ILE A 188 -5.46 -18.40 19.93
N LYS A 189 -5.89 -18.55 21.19
CA LYS A 189 -7.24 -19.05 21.48
C LYS A 189 -8.38 -18.09 21.09
N ASN A 190 -8.13 -16.78 21.22
CA ASN A 190 -9.12 -15.74 20.94
C ASN A 190 -8.90 -15.04 19.60
N GLN A 191 -7.79 -15.32 18.92
CA GLN A 191 -7.39 -14.62 17.70
C GLN A 191 -8.43 -14.75 16.58
N LYS A 192 -8.94 -15.97 16.37
CA LYS A 192 -9.95 -16.19 15.33
C LYS A 192 -11.24 -15.40 15.58
N THR A 193 -11.72 -15.41 16.82
CA THR A 193 -12.93 -14.67 17.22
C THR A 193 -12.70 -13.17 17.08
N TRP A 194 -11.54 -12.68 17.50
CA TRP A 194 -11.15 -11.28 17.39
C TRP A 194 -11.13 -10.79 15.93
N TYR A 195 -10.51 -11.56 15.01
CA TYR A 195 -10.54 -11.23 13.58
C TYR A 195 -11.95 -11.29 12.99
N GLN A 196 -12.78 -12.23 13.43
CA GLN A 196 -14.17 -12.34 12.98
C GLN A 196 -15.02 -11.16 13.44
N GLU A 197 -14.77 -10.62 14.62
CA GLU A 197 -15.45 -9.42 15.10
C GLU A 197 -15.03 -8.19 14.29
N LEU A 198 -13.73 -7.98 14.08
CA LEU A 198 -13.20 -6.88 13.28
C LEU A 198 -13.69 -6.93 11.83
N ALA A 199 -13.75 -8.11 11.22
CA ALA A 199 -14.23 -8.29 9.85
C ALA A 199 -15.71 -7.91 9.63
N LYS A 200 -16.46 -7.60 10.68
CA LYS A 200 -17.81 -7.05 10.56
C LYS A 200 -17.82 -5.55 10.25
N TYR A 201 -16.73 -4.86 10.56
CA TYR A 201 -16.64 -3.40 10.53
C TYR A 201 -15.49 -2.87 9.67
N SER A 202 -14.58 -3.74 9.27
CA SER A 202 -13.38 -3.36 8.50
C SER A 202 -12.89 -4.52 7.66
N ASP A 203 -12.19 -4.21 6.57
CA ASP A 203 -11.49 -5.20 5.77
C ASP A 203 -10.08 -5.44 6.33
N VAL A 204 -9.75 -6.70 6.59
CA VAL A 204 -8.41 -7.09 7.04
C VAL A 204 -7.50 -7.20 5.82
N THR A 205 -6.70 -6.19 5.57
CA THR A 205 -5.83 -6.12 4.38
C THR A 205 -4.43 -6.69 4.61
N GLY A 206 -4.16 -7.21 5.80
CA GLY A 206 -2.91 -7.87 6.15
C GLY A 206 -1.71 -6.93 6.16
N ASP A 207 -1.17 -6.60 5.01
CA ASP A 207 0.10 -5.87 4.86
C ASP A 207 0.12 -4.81 3.75
N MET A 208 -1.01 -4.46 3.20
CA MET A 208 -1.04 -3.38 2.21
C MET A 208 -1.36 -2.06 2.82
#